data_f4f90edee0b19d537638fce267a6a091
#
_entry.id   f4f90edee0b19d537638fce267a6a091
#
_cell.length_a   1.000
_cell.length_b   1.000
_cell.length_c   1.000
_cell.angle_alpha   90.00
_cell.angle_beta   90.00
_cell.angle_gamma   90.00
#
_symmetry.space_group_name_H-M   'P 1'
#
loop_
_entity.id
_entity.type
_entity.pdbx_description
1 polymer ?
#
loop_
_entity_poly.entity_id
_entity_poly.type
_entity_poly.pdbx_seq_one_letter_code
_entity_poly.pdbx_strand_id
1 'polypeptide(L)'
;MISWEPPRFPAAMALSSCFLAILFILALFYQRFTQKREFATVGTRGISLRPMLVGRWRYIASGICIVCAVLWIILPMLMLIVGSFMRLYGFFSIKSPFTAQHWLSVFRDPLLLVCLKNSLVIALGVGLVGLAVYALIAFVIVRTQIPARATISILAWLPWAVPGILLGVALLWLLLSLPGMSLLYGTFAPLILVLVIKEMPIGTHMMKVALGQISKELEEASLVCGASGFTTFRRISLPLITPTLISIFAIVLIAALRDISTTILLVTAKTRPLSVLMLEYSRGGQLEVASIIGVLITMMAIVTAMMARRVGLKLSIEA
;
A
#
# COMPACT_ATOMS: atom_id res chain seq x y z
N MET A 1 -15.50 -2.54 -19.82
CA MET A 1 -16.29 -1.36 -20.25
C MET A 1 -15.40 -0.15 -20.58
N ILE A 2 -14.38 0.13 -19.82
CA ILE A 2 -13.43 1.23 -20.10
C ILE A 2 -12.49 0.90 -21.29
N SER A 3 -12.24 -0.37 -21.53
CA SER A 3 -11.41 -0.87 -22.65
C SER A 3 -12.17 -1.05 -23.97
N TRP A 4 -13.45 -0.72 -24.03
CA TRP A 4 -14.23 -0.76 -25.26
C TRP A 4 -14.00 0.50 -26.10
N GLU A 5 -14.01 0.37 -27.38
CA GLU A 5 -13.92 1.50 -28.31
C GLU A 5 -15.29 1.72 -28.98
N PRO A 6 -16.02 2.84 -28.68
CA PRO A 6 -15.66 3.90 -27.72
C PRO A 6 -15.88 3.48 -26.25
N PRO A 7 -15.09 4.05 -25.30
CA PRO A 7 -15.21 3.69 -23.88
C PRO A 7 -16.59 4.07 -23.29
N ARG A 8 -17.23 3.13 -22.61
CA ARG A 8 -18.54 3.35 -21.99
C ARG A 8 -18.37 3.81 -20.53
N PHE A 9 -17.84 5.02 -20.33
CA PHE A 9 -17.63 5.61 -19.00
C PHE A 9 -18.90 5.65 -18.15
N PRO A 10 -20.09 6.08 -18.64
CA PRO A 10 -21.30 6.12 -17.82
C PRO A 10 -21.69 4.75 -17.26
N ALA A 11 -21.60 3.69 -18.07
CA ALA A 11 -21.91 2.33 -17.64
C ALA A 11 -20.90 1.80 -16.61
N ALA A 12 -19.62 2.11 -16.78
CA ALA A 12 -18.59 1.77 -15.83
C ALA A 12 -18.81 2.49 -14.49
N MET A 13 -19.15 3.76 -14.51
CA MET A 13 -19.47 4.55 -13.32
C MET A 13 -20.72 4.05 -12.61
N ALA A 14 -21.81 3.73 -13.35
CA ALA A 14 -23.03 3.18 -12.76
C ALA A 14 -22.77 1.85 -12.04
N LEU A 15 -22.06 0.92 -12.69
CA LEU A 15 -21.70 -0.36 -12.08
C LEU A 15 -20.89 -0.16 -10.81
N SER A 16 -19.97 0.75 -10.83
CA SER A 16 -19.09 1.07 -9.70
C SER A 16 -19.83 1.72 -8.54
N SER A 17 -20.80 2.59 -8.84
CA SER A 17 -21.67 3.17 -7.83
C SER A 17 -22.53 2.11 -7.14
N CYS A 18 -23.01 1.11 -7.88
CA CYS A 18 -23.71 -0.04 -7.30
C CYS A 18 -22.81 -0.85 -6.37
N PHE A 19 -21.56 -1.14 -6.77
CA PHE A 19 -20.59 -1.82 -5.91
C PHE A 19 -20.30 -1.01 -4.65
N LEU A 20 -20.07 0.29 -4.79
CA LEU A 20 -19.83 1.19 -3.67
C LEU A 20 -21.00 1.19 -2.67
N ALA A 21 -22.24 1.25 -3.16
CA ALA A 21 -23.43 1.20 -2.32
C ALA A 21 -23.52 -0.12 -1.53
N ILE A 22 -23.29 -1.26 -2.20
CA ILE A 22 -23.29 -2.59 -1.57
C ILE A 22 -22.20 -2.66 -0.50
N LEU A 23 -20.97 -2.27 -0.82
CA LEU A 23 -19.84 -2.31 0.12
C LEU A 23 -20.04 -1.34 1.29
N PHE A 24 -20.63 -0.19 1.06
CA PHE A 24 -20.97 0.77 2.12
C PHE A 24 -21.99 0.18 3.10
N ILE A 25 -23.06 -0.44 2.59
CA ILE A 25 -24.07 -1.12 3.42
C ILE A 25 -23.42 -2.25 4.24
N LEU A 26 -22.55 -3.07 3.61
CA LEU A 26 -21.82 -4.13 4.30
C LEU A 26 -20.87 -3.58 5.36
N ALA A 27 -20.18 -2.47 5.09
CA ALA A 27 -19.30 -1.82 6.05
C ALA A 27 -20.08 -1.27 7.27
N LEU A 28 -21.24 -0.67 7.06
CA LEU A 28 -22.12 -0.23 8.16
C LEU A 28 -22.63 -1.41 8.99
N PHE A 29 -23.00 -2.51 8.33
CA PHE A 29 -23.44 -3.73 9.02
C PHE A 29 -22.31 -4.35 9.85
N TYR A 30 -21.11 -4.46 9.27
CA TYR A 30 -19.91 -4.93 9.95
C TYR A 30 -19.56 -4.07 11.16
N GLN A 31 -19.60 -2.75 11.04
CA GLN A 31 -19.32 -1.84 12.15
C GLN A 31 -20.34 -2.00 13.28
N ARG A 32 -21.65 -2.07 12.98
CA ARG A 32 -22.69 -2.30 14.00
C ARG A 32 -22.51 -3.63 14.71
N PHE A 33 -22.08 -4.67 13.97
CA PHE A 33 -21.84 -5.98 14.54
C PHE A 33 -20.62 -6.02 15.45
N THR A 34 -19.54 -5.32 15.04
CA THR A 34 -18.26 -5.32 15.74
C THR A 34 -18.26 -4.39 16.95
N GLN A 35 -18.93 -3.22 16.86
CA GLN A 35 -19.02 -2.27 17.97
C GLN A 35 -19.86 -2.80 19.16
N LYS A 36 -20.80 -3.71 18.91
CA LYS A 36 -21.59 -4.35 19.99
C LYS A 36 -20.78 -5.37 20.81
N ARG A 37 -19.62 -5.77 20.35
CA ARG A 37 -18.72 -6.66 21.08
C ARG A 37 -17.47 -5.88 21.45
N GLU A 38 -17.43 -5.35 22.67
CA GLU A 38 -16.18 -4.97 23.29
C GLU A 38 -15.35 -6.25 23.43
N PHE A 39 -14.44 -6.48 22.49
CA PHE A 39 -13.38 -7.44 22.70
C PHE A 39 -12.45 -6.83 23.74
N ALA A 40 -12.85 -6.94 25.03
CA ALA A 40 -11.95 -6.67 26.12
C ALA A 40 -10.75 -7.60 25.91
N THR A 41 -9.63 -7.06 25.49
CA THR A 41 -8.34 -7.72 25.62
C THR A 41 -8.13 -7.84 27.13
N VAL A 42 -8.48 -9.01 27.65
CA VAL A 42 -8.26 -9.37 29.05
C VAL A 42 -6.81 -9.02 29.38
N GLY A 43 -6.69 -8.16 30.35
CA GLY A 43 -5.56 -7.73 31.16
C GLY A 43 -4.15 -8.07 30.72
N THR A 44 -3.31 -7.09 30.84
CA THR A 44 -1.85 -6.95 30.79
C THR A 44 -0.98 -8.04 31.48
N ARG A 45 -1.52 -9.18 31.85
CA ARG A 45 -0.70 -10.34 32.23
C ARG A 45 -0.36 -11.10 30.96
N GLY A 46 0.92 -11.07 30.59
CA GLY A 46 1.47 -11.79 29.47
C GLY A 46 0.89 -13.18 29.36
N ILE A 47 0.02 -13.38 28.36
CA ILE A 47 -0.42 -14.73 28.00
C ILE A 47 0.84 -15.41 27.50
N SER A 48 1.44 -16.25 28.34
CA SER A 48 2.44 -17.19 27.87
C SER A 48 1.72 -18.05 26.83
N LEU A 49 2.01 -17.78 25.56
CA LEU A 49 1.55 -18.61 24.46
C LEU A 49 2.10 -20.01 24.71
N ARG A 50 1.33 -20.86 25.40
CA ARG A 50 1.66 -22.28 25.49
C ARG A 50 1.58 -22.81 24.05
N PRO A 51 2.69 -23.29 23.46
CA PRO A 51 2.65 -23.87 22.14
C PRO A 51 1.66 -25.03 22.15
N MET A 52 0.65 -24.97 21.29
CA MET A 52 -0.27 -26.08 21.09
C MET A 52 0.54 -27.30 20.62
N LEU A 53 0.58 -28.37 21.41
CA LEU A 53 1.21 -29.62 21.04
C LEU A 53 0.33 -30.33 20.02
N VAL A 54 0.45 -29.97 18.75
CA VAL A 54 -0.36 -30.52 17.65
C VAL A 54 0.12 -31.91 17.20
N GLY A 55 1.08 -32.52 17.91
CA GLY A 55 1.59 -33.84 17.61
C GLY A 55 2.10 -33.99 16.16
N ARG A 56 1.77 -35.11 15.50
CA ARG A 56 2.16 -35.39 14.09
C ARG A 56 1.51 -34.44 13.06
N TRP A 57 0.37 -33.84 13.40
CA TRP A 57 -0.35 -32.90 12.52
C TRP A 57 0.48 -31.65 12.17
N ARG A 58 1.45 -31.28 13.02
CA ARG A 58 2.37 -30.14 12.74
C ARG A 58 3.12 -30.32 11.43
N TYR A 59 3.54 -31.54 11.08
CA TYR A 59 4.28 -31.80 9.85
C TYR A 59 3.39 -31.70 8.62
N ILE A 60 2.14 -32.18 8.72
CA ILE A 60 1.16 -32.06 7.65
C ILE A 60 0.80 -30.57 7.44
N ALA A 61 0.49 -29.85 8.51
CA ALA A 61 0.20 -28.43 8.42
C ALA A 61 1.39 -27.62 7.85
N SER A 62 2.62 -27.89 8.33
CA SER A 62 3.83 -27.26 7.77
C SER A 62 4.02 -27.60 6.30
N GLY A 63 3.82 -28.86 5.91
CA GLY A 63 3.90 -29.30 4.51
C GLY A 63 2.91 -28.55 3.62
N ILE A 64 1.66 -28.42 4.04
CA ILE A 64 0.64 -27.63 3.31
C ILE A 64 1.07 -26.17 3.17
N CYS A 65 1.52 -25.54 4.27
CA CYS A 65 1.98 -24.14 4.25
C CYS A 65 3.17 -23.95 3.28
N ILE A 66 4.13 -24.89 3.28
CA ILE A 66 5.28 -24.85 2.37
C ILE A 66 4.83 -25.00 0.92
N VAL A 67 3.97 -25.97 0.62
CA VAL A 67 3.43 -26.17 -0.73
C VAL A 67 2.67 -24.92 -1.20
N CYS A 68 1.82 -24.35 -0.36
CA CYS A 68 1.11 -23.10 -0.69
C CYS A 68 2.11 -21.94 -0.93
N ALA A 69 3.13 -21.80 -0.10
CA ALA A 69 4.16 -20.77 -0.27
C ALA A 69 4.95 -20.95 -1.59
N VAL A 70 5.31 -22.19 -1.93
CA VAL A 70 6.00 -22.50 -3.18
C VAL A 70 5.13 -22.20 -4.39
N LEU A 71 3.89 -22.65 -4.40
CA LEU A 71 2.99 -22.49 -5.54
C LEU A 71 2.56 -21.01 -5.74
N TRP A 72 2.31 -20.27 -4.67
CA TRP A 72 1.72 -18.93 -4.78
C TRP A 72 2.75 -17.81 -4.73
N ILE A 73 3.93 -18.04 -4.18
CA ILE A 73 4.97 -17.02 -4.05
C ILE A 73 6.17 -17.35 -4.93
N ILE A 74 6.78 -18.53 -4.72
CA ILE A 74 8.05 -18.88 -5.37
C ILE A 74 7.85 -19.14 -6.86
N LEU A 75 6.83 -19.92 -7.24
CA LEU A 75 6.59 -20.28 -8.65
C LEU A 75 6.32 -19.05 -9.54
N PRO A 76 5.41 -18.12 -9.20
CA PRO A 76 5.22 -16.90 -10.01
C PRO A 76 6.48 -16.03 -10.08
N MET A 77 7.25 -15.92 -8.98
CA MET A 77 8.51 -15.18 -8.97
C MET A 77 9.54 -15.82 -9.90
N LEU A 78 9.68 -17.15 -9.85
CA LEU A 78 10.57 -17.88 -10.77
C LEU A 78 10.14 -17.70 -12.22
N MET A 79 8.84 -17.78 -12.53
CA MET A 79 8.32 -17.56 -13.88
C MET A 79 8.62 -16.15 -14.38
N LEU A 80 8.52 -15.13 -13.50
CA LEU A 80 8.87 -13.77 -13.84
C LEU A 80 10.37 -13.64 -14.15
N ILE A 81 11.24 -14.23 -13.33
CA ILE A 81 12.69 -14.23 -13.53
C ILE A 81 13.05 -14.99 -14.82
N VAL A 82 12.52 -16.19 -15.00
CA VAL A 82 12.76 -17.00 -16.22
C VAL A 82 12.28 -16.23 -17.46
N GLY A 83 11.08 -15.68 -17.42
CA GLY A 83 10.51 -14.87 -18.50
C GLY A 83 11.37 -13.65 -18.88
N SER A 84 12.06 -13.04 -17.90
CA SER A 84 12.95 -11.89 -18.15
C SER A 84 14.21 -12.26 -18.94
N PHE A 85 14.63 -13.54 -18.94
CA PHE A 85 15.75 -14.04 -19.69
C PHE A 85 15.35 -14.79 -20.98
N MET A 86 14.06 -14.99 -21.24
CA MET A 86 13.62 -15.64 -22.46
C MET A 86 13.83 -14.76 -23.69
N ARG A 87 14.19 -15.38 -24.82
CA ARG A 87 14.27 -14.68 -26.11
C ARG A 87 12.87 -14.36 -26.64
N LEU A 88 11.94 -15.28 -26.44
CA LEU A 88 10.51 -15.12 -26.77
C LEU A 88 9.71 -15.73 -25.62
N TYR A 89 8.90 -14.94 -24.96
CA TYR A 89 8.19 -15.33 -23.74
C TYR A 89 7.28 -16.54 -23.98
N GLY A 90 7.46 -17.59 -23.16
CA GLY A 90 6.66 -18.82 -23.25
C GLY A 90 7.13 -19.84 -24.30
N PHE A 91 8.12 -19.51 -25.14
CA PHE A 91 8.63 -20.42 -26.17
C PHE A 91 9.94 -21.09 -25.74
N PHE A 92 9.83 -22.29 -25.19
CA PHE A 92 10.99 -23.10 -24.74
C PHE A 92 11.62 -23.95 -25.86
N SER A 93 10.89 -24.18 -26.96
CA SER A 93 11.30 -25.10 -28.03
C SER A 93 12.20 -24.48 -29.09
N ILE A 94 12.52 -23.19 -28.98
CA ILE A 94 13.38 -22.49 -29.95
C ILE A 94 14.87 -22.77 -29.71
N LYS A 95 15.67 -22.73 -30.76
CA LYS A 95 17.11 -22.84 -30.68
C LYS A 95 17.68 -21.68 -29.85
N SER A 96 18.26 -21.95 -28.68
CA SER A 96 18.72 -20.96 -27.68
C SER A 96 17.56 -20.08 -27.10
N PRO A 97 16.73 -20.63 -26.18
CA PRO A 97 15.56 -19.93 -25.64
C PRO A 97 15.89 -18.78 -24.68
N PHE A 98 17.11 -18.72 -24.14
CA PHE A 98 17.52 -17.71 -23.18
C PHE A 98 18.50 -16.69 -23.78
N THR A 99 18.36 -15.44 -23.33
CA THR A 99 19.22 -14.32 -23.72
C THR A 99 19.28 -13.27 -22.63
N ALA A 100 20.41 -12.56 -22.50
CA ALA A 100 20.53 -11.38 -21.64
C ALA A 100 20.38 -10.05 -22.42
N GLN A 101 20.13 -10.12 -23.72
CA GLN A 101 20.05 -8.92 -24.57
C GLN A 101 18.96 -7.96 -24.14
N HIS A 102 17.78 -8.48 -23.72
CA HIS A 102 16.68 -7.66 -23.23
C HIS A 102 17.06 -6.85 -22.00
N TRP A 103 17.83 -7.43 -21.06
CA TRP A 103 18.37 -6.72 -19.91
C TRP A 103 19.28 -5.56 -20.34
N LEU A 104 20.18 -5.81 -21.27
CA LEU A 104 21.09 -4.77 -21.79
C LEU A 104 20.32 -3.66 -22.50
N SER A 105 19.32 -4.00 -23.32
CA SER A 105 18.48 -3.00 -24.00
C SER A 105 17.69 -2.17 -23.03
N VAL A 106 17.06 -2.78 -22.03
CA VAL A 106 16.25 -2.08 -21.01
C VAL A 106 17.11 -1.12 -20.19
N PHE A 107 18.31 -1.53 -19.77
CA PHE A 107 19.20 -0.64 -19.00
C PHE A 107 19.84 0.49 -19.84
N ARG A 108 19.86 0.34 -21.16
CA ARG A 108 20.30 1.42 -22.08
C ARG A 108 19.18 2.38 -22.45
N ASP A 109 17.94 2.04 -22.16
CA ASP A 109 16.79 2.88 -22.45
C ASP A 109 16.70 4.03 -21.44
N PRO A 110 16.84 5.30 -21.84
CA PRO A 110 16.68 6.46 -20.97
C PRO A 110 15.30 6.50 -20.28
N LEU A 111 14.27 5.95 -20.93
CA LEU A 111 12.91 5.93 -20.41
C LEU A 111 12.81 5.12 -19.11
N LEU A 112 13.57 4.01 -19.00
CA LEU A 112 13.61 3.21 -17.78
C LEU A 112 14.06 4.05 -16.57
N LEU A 113 15.16 4.80 -16.73
CA LEU A 113 15.72 5.63 -15.65
C LEU A 113 14.76 6.74 -15.22
N VAL A 114 14.07 7.36 -16.18
CA VAL A 114 13.03 8.36 -15.89
C VAL A 114 11.87 7.73 -15.11
N CYS A 115 11.35 6.59 -15.56
CA CYS A 115 10.26 5.89 -14.89
C CYS A 115 10.67 5.36 -13.50
N LEU A 116 11.92 4.92 -13.34
CA LEU A 116 12.47 4.51 -12.04
C LEU A 116 12.50 5.68 -11.05
N LYS A 117 13.04 6.83 -11.48
CA LYS A 117 13.04 8.06 -10.69
C LYS A 117 11.62 8.49 -10.32
N ASN A 118 10.70 8.48 -11.28
CA ASN A 118 9.31 8.84 -11.07
C ASN A 118 8.65 7.91 -10.03
N SER A 119 8.86 6.60 -10.14
CA SER A 119 8.35 5.63 -9.16
C SER A 119 8.85 5.92 -7.75
N LEU A 120 10.14 6.24 -7.60
CA LEU A 120 10.72 6.58 -6.30
C LEU A 120 10.14 7.88 -5.75
N VAL A 121 10.03 8.93 -6.57
CA VAL A 121 9.46 10.22 -6.16
C VAL A 121 8.00 10.05 -5.71
N ILE A 122 7.19 9.33 -6.49
CA ILE A 122 5.80 9.06 -6.14
C ILE A 122 5.72 8.26 -4.83
N ALA A 123 6.46 7.14 -4.75
CA ALA A 123 6.39 6.25 -3.60
C ALA A 123 6.87 6.91 -2.30
N LEU A 124 7.97 7.68 -2.35
CA LEU A 124 8.45 8.48 -1.22
C LEU A 124 7.45 9.58 -0.84
N GLY A 125 6.90 10.28 -1.82
CA GLY A 125 5.87 11.29 -1.60
C GLY A 125 4.63 10.71 -0.92
N VAL A 126 4.14 9.56 -1.39
CA VAL A 126 2.99 8.85 -0.79
C VAL A 126 3.33 8.40 0.63
N GLY A 127 4.53 7.85 0.84
CA GLY A 127 4.98 7.41 2.16
C GLY A 127 5.03 8.57 3.17
N LEU A 128 5.64 9.69 2.81
CA LEU A 128 5.81 10.84 3.70
C LEU A 128 4.49 11.58 3.96
N VAL A 129 3.79 11.95 2.89
CA VAL A 129 2.50 12.66 3.00
C VAL A 129 1.45 11.78 3.65
N GLY A 130 1.37 10.50 3.24
CA GLY A 130 0.46 9.53 3.81
C GLY A 130 0.70 9.34 5.30
N LEU A 131 1.95 9.18 5.73
CA LEU A 131 2.28 9.01 7.13
C LEU A 131 1.78 10.18 7.99
N ALA A 132 1.99 11.43 7.53
CA ALA A 132 1.51 12.62 8.23
C ALA A 132 -0.03 12.65 8.30
N VAL A 133 -0.71 12.38 7.19
CA VAL A 133 -2.18 12.37 7.12
C VAL A 133 -2.77 11.26 7.98
N TYR A 134 -2.22 10.04 7.91
CA TYR A 134 -2.74 8.89 8.68
C TYR A 134 -2.51 9.07 10.18
N ALA A 135 -1.35 9.62 10.57
CA ALA A 135 -1.07 9.96 11.96
C ALA A 135 -2.05 11.01 12.51
N LEU A 136 -2.33 12.06 11.73
CA LEU A 136 -3.28 13.09 12.11
C LEU A 136 -4.70 12.53 12.27
N ILE A 137 -5.18 11.76 11.29
CA ILE A 137 -6.51 11.15 11.34
C ILE A 137 -6.63 10.19 12.53
N ALA A 138 -5.63 9.33 12.74
CA ALA A 138 -5.62 8.39 13.84
C ALA A 138 -5.56 9.10 15.20
N PHE A 139 -4.77 10.17 15.33
CA PHE A 139 -4.72 11.00 16.52
C PHE A 139 -6.09 11.60 16.85
N VAL A 140 -6.76 12.17 15.86
CA VAL A 140 -8.13 12.71 16.02
C VAL A 140 -9.09 11.64 16.51
N ILE A 141 -9.04 10.43 15.94
CA ILE A 141 -9.95 9.34 16.30
C ILE A 141 -9.69 8.82 17.73
N VAL A 142 -8.40 8.69 18.14
CA VAL A 142 -8.02 8.00 19.38
C VAL A 142 -7.90 8.97 20.57
N ARG A 143 -7.36 10.19 20.33
CA ARG A 143 -6.99 11.13 21.40
C ARG A 143 -7.96 12.27 21.59
N THR A 144 -8.92 12.46 20.67
CA THR A 144 -9.90 13.54 20.82
C THR A 144 -11.30 12.99 21.12
N GLN A 145 -12.14 13.83 21.72
CA GLN A 145 -13.53 13.50 22.04
C GLN A 145 -14.52 14.22 21.13
N ILE A 146 -14.07 14.65 19.93
CA ILE A 146 -14.96 15.34 18.99
C ILE A 146 -16.10 14.41 18.53
N PRO A 147 -17.32 14.90 18.42
CA PRO A 147 -18.46 14.07 18.01
C PRO A 147 -18.29 13.46 16.62
N ALA A 148 -17.53 14.11 15.74
CA ALA A 148 -17.26 13.64 14.38
C ALA A 148 -16.26 12.44 14.29
N ARG A 149 -15.61 12.02 15.39
CA ARG A 149 -14.60 10.95 15.37
C ARG A 149 -15.05 9.63 14.74
N ALA A 150 -16.31 9.26 14.99
CA ALA A 150 -16.91 8.05 14.41
C ALA A 150 -17.08 8.17 12.89
N THR A 151 -17.56 9.32 12.43
CA THR A 151 -17.72 9.63 11.01
C THR A 151 -16.36 9.67 10.30
N ILE A 152 -15.35 10.29 10.89
CA ILE A 152 -13.98 10.31 10.36
C ILE A 152 -13.43 8.89 10.24
N SER A 153 -13.66 8.04 11.25
CA SER A 153 -13.25 6.63 11.21
C SER A 153 -13.92 5.86 10.06
N ILE A 154 -15.20 6.11 9.78
CA ILE A 154 -15.93 5.51 8.65
C ILE A 154 -15.37 6.01 7.33
N LEU A 155 -15.20 7.32 7.19
CA LEU A 155 -14.69 7.94 5.97
C LEU A 155 -13.26 7.48 5.65
N ALA A 156 -12.43 7.25 6.67
CA ALA A 156 -11.08 6.73 6.48
C ALA A 156 -11.05 5.29 5.90
N TRP A 157 -12.13 4.51 6.07
CA TRP A 157 -12.26 3.16 5.50
C TRP A 157 -12.86 3.15 4.09
N LEU A 158 -13.56 4.22 3.71
CA LEU A 158 -14.31 4.29 2.46
C LEU A 158 -13.46 4.03 1.20
N PRO A 159 -12.19 4.49 1.09
CA PRO A 159 -11.39 4.26 -0.11
C PRO A 159 -11.18 2.78 -0.48
N TRP A 160 -11.22 1.85 0.48
CA TRP A 160 -11.13 0.42 0.18
C TRP A 160 -12.37 -0.15 -0.51
N ALA A 161 -13.53 0.51 -0.33
CA ALA A 161 -14.76 0.14 -1.01
C ALA A 161 -14.77 0.59 -2.49
N VAL A 162 -13.88 1.51 -2.88
CA VAL A 162 -13.83 2.09 -4.22
C VAL A 162 -12.74 1.40 -5.04
N PRO A 163 -13.06 0.79 -6.20
CA PRO A 163 -12.05 0.30 -7.12
C PRO A 163 -11.03 1.39 -7.50
N GLY A 164 -9.73 1.05 -7.49
CA GLY A 164 -8.66 2.06 -7.69
C GLY A 164 -8.80 2.89 -8.96
N ILE A 165 -9.23 2.26 -10.07
CA ILE A 165 -9.42 2.97 -11.34
C ILE A 165 -10.47 4.08 -11.24
N LEU A 166 -11.47 3.93 -10.38
CA LEU A 166 -12.51 4.94 -10.19
C LEU A 166 -12.03 6.10 -9.33
N LEU A 167 -11.17 5.83 -8.34
CA LEU A 167 -10.49 6.91 -7.62
C LEU A 167 -9.65 7.75 -8.59
N GLY A 168 -8.96 7.09 -9.53
CA GLY A 168 -8.23 7.79 -10.59
C GLY A 168 -9.11 8.64 -11.50
N VAL A 169 -10.24 8.06 -11.98
CA VAL A 169 -11.22 8.79 -12.82
C VAL A 169 -11.83 9.96 -12.06
N ALA A 170 -12.25 9.75 -10.82
CA ALA A 170 -12.89 10.79 -10.01
C ALA A 170 -11.94 11.96 -9.77
N LEU A 171 -10.67 11.68 -9.44
CA LEU A 171 -9.67 12.74 -9.26
C LEU A 171 -9.33 13.43 -10.57
N LEU A 172 -9.21 12.69 -11.69
CA LEU A 172 -8.99 13.28 -13.01
C LEU A 172 -10.13 14.25 -13.37
N TRP A 173 -11.36 13.81 -13.16
CA TRP A 173 -12.54 14.65 -13.43
C TRP A 173 -12.57 15.90 -12.55
N LEU A 174 -12.24 15.77 -11.27
CA LEU A 174 -12.11 16.87 -10.33
C LEU A 174 -11.06 17.90 -10.81
N LEU A 175 -9.87 17.41 -11.22
CA LEU A 175 -8.79 18.26 -11.72
C LEU A 175 -9.16 19.03 -12.98
N LEU A 176 -9.94 18.42 -13.86
CA LEU A 176 -10.35 19.05 -15.13
C LEU A 176 -11.57 19.96 -14.97
N SER A 177 -12.42 19.73 -13.96
CA SER A 177 -13.67 20.48 -13.76
C SER A 177 -13.50 21.73 -12.89
N LEU A 178 -12.55 21.72 -11.94
CA LEU A 178 -12.36 22.84 -11.02
C LEU A 178 -11.36 23.87 -11.56
N PRO A 179 -11.72 25.17 -11.55
CA PRO A 179 -10.83 26.23 -11.99
C PRO A 179 -9.50 26.21 -11.20
N GLY A 180 -8.37 26.28 -11.89
CA GLY A 180 -7.04 26.30 -11.28
C GLY A 180 -6.46 24.93 -10.90
N MET A 181 -7.28 23.90 -10.72
CA MET A 181 -6.76 22.56 -10.41
C MET A 181 -6.15 21.85 -11.62
N SER A 182 -6.50 22.27 -12.83
CA SER A 182 -5.87 21.78 -14.07
C SER A 182 -4.36 22.01 -14.13
N LEU A 183 -3.84 23.01 -13.41
CA LEU A 183 -2.40 23.28 -13.27
C LEU A 183 -1.64 22.13 -12.56
N LEU A 184 -2.32 21.36 -11.74
CA LEU A 184 -1.74 20.20 -11.06
C LEU A 184 -1.66 18.98 -11.99
N TYR A 185 -2.46 18.93 -13.07
CA TYR A 185 -2.43 17.83 -14.02
C TYR A 185 -1.05 17.75 -14.70
N GLY A 186 -0.49 16.54 -14.77
CA GLY A 186 0.85 16.33 -15.30
C GLY A 186 1.99 16.55 -14.28
N THR A 187 1.68 16.90 -13.04
CA THR A 187 2.63 16.90 -11.92
C THR A 187 2.54 15.59 -11.11
N PHE A 188 3.43 15.42 -10.13
CA PHE A 188 3.36 14.27 -9.21
C PHE A 188 2.26 14.39 -8.15
N ALA A 189 1.77 15.61 -7.89
CA ALA A 189 0.82 15.87 -6.80
C ALA A 189 -0.49 15.05 -6.89
N PRO A 190 -1.19 14.95 -8.04
CA PRO A 190 -2.39 14.13 -8.14
C PRO A 190 -2.12 12.64 -7.92
N LEU A 191 -0.97 12.14 -8.41
CA LEU A 191 -0.57 10.74 -8.24
C LEU A 191 -0.33 10.42 -6.77
N ILE A 192 0.38 11.32 -6.07
CA ILE A 192 0.62 11.18 -4.64
C ILE A 192 -0.71 11.26 -3.87
N LEU A 193 -1.55 12.24 -4.17
CA LEU A 193 -2.82 12.46 -3.49
C LEU A 193 -3.75 11.23 -3.60
N VAL A 194 -3.94 10.71 -4.82
CA VAL A 194 -4.85 9.58 -5.03
C VAL A 194 -4.37 8.31 -4.34
N LEU A 195 -3.05 8.09 -4.31
CA LEU A 195 -2.46 6.94 -3.63
C LEU A 195 -2.50 7.10 -2.10
N VAL A 196 -2.31 8.31 -1.56
CA VAL A 196 -2.53 8.60 -0.13
C VAL A 196 -3.98 8.31 0.26
N ILE A 197 -4.95 8.72 -0.55
CA ILE A 197 -6.36 8.40 -0.31
C ILE A 197 -6.58 6.89 -0.35
N LYS A 198 -6.06 6.19 -1.35
CA LYS A 198 -6.23 4.74 -1.51
C LYS A 198 -5.68 3.94 -0.33
N GLU A 199 -4.50 4.29 0.17
CA GLU A 199 -3.83 3.58 1.26
C GLU A 199 -4.25 4.10 2.67
N MET A 200 -5.15 5.09 2.74
CA MET A 200 -5.65 5.67 3.98
C MET A 200 -6.22 4.62 4.95
N PRO A 201 -7.00 3.61 4.51
CA PRO A 201 -7.58 2.62 5.42
C PRO A 201 -6.52 1.86 6.22
N ILE A 202 -5.49 1.32 5.53
CA ILE A 202 -4.44 0.53 6.17
C ILE A 202 -3.54 1.41 7.05
N GLY A 203 -3.11 2.56 6.54
CA GLY A 203 -2.23 3.48 7.28
C GLY A 203 -2.90 4.02 8.53
N THR A 204 -4.15 4.49 8.43
CA THR A 204 -4.92 5.01 9.56
C THR A 204 -5.23 3.92 10.58
N HIS A 205 -5.58 2.70 10.14
CA HIS A 205 -5.87 1.60 11.06
C HIS A 205 -4.64 1.18 11.87
N MET A 206 -3.50 0.98 11.22
CA MET A 206 -2.25 0.63 11.90
C MET A 206 -1.85 1.71 12.91
N MET A 207 -1.95 2.98 12.53
CA MET A 207 -1.63 4.09 13.42
C MET A 207 -2.61 4.19 14.60
N LYS A 208 -3.91 3.96 14.34
CA LYS A 208 -4.93 3.91 15.39
C LYS A 208 -4.65 2.82 16.42
N VAL A 209 -4.24 1.62 15.98
CA VAL A 209 -3.85 0.52 16.85
C VAL A 209 -2.63 0.89 17.67
N ALA A 210 -1.59 1.45 17.05
CA ALA A 210 -0.37 1.85 17.75
C ALA A 210 -0.63 2.92 18.83
N LEU A 211 -1.39 3.95 18.49
CA LEU A 211 -1.77 4.99 19.46
C LEU A 211 -2.67 4.42 20.57
N GLY A 212 -3.54 3.47 20.28
CA GLY A 212 -4.41 2.82 21.26
C GLY A 212 -3.67 1.94 22.26
N GLN A 213 -2.47 1.45 21.91
CA GLN A 213 -1.63 0.65 22.81
C GLN A 213 -0.86 1.50 23.85
N ILE A 214 -0.69 2.79 23.61
CA ILE A 214 -0.06 3.70 24.59
C ILE A 214 -1.10 4.03 25.65
N SER A 215 -0.79 3.67 26.90
CA SER A 215 -1.69 3.99 28.02
C SER A 215 -1.75 5.50 28.24
N LYS A 216 -2.95 6.02 28.50
CA LYS A 216 -3.14 7.45 28.82
C LYS A 216 -2.41 7.87 30.10
N GLU A 217 -2.26 6.93 31.02
CA GLU A 217 -1.56 7.13 32.30
C GLU A 217 -0.11 7.57 32.10
N LEU A 218 0.59 7.07 31.08
CA LEU A 218 1.95 7.50 30.74
C LEU A 218 1.98 8.99 30.29
N GLU A 219 0.99 9.39 29.50
CA GLU A 219 0.88 10.77 29.03
C GLU A 219 0.51 11.71 30.19
N GLU A 220 -0.43 11.29 31.04
CA GLU A 220 -0.88 12.03 32.23
C GLU A 220 0.24 12.15 33.27
N ALA A 221 0.99 11.09 33.55
CA ALA A 221 2.16 11.14 34.45
C ALA A 221 3.21 12.15 33.98
N SER A 222 3.47 12.20 32.65
CA SER A 222 4.38 13.20 32.08
C SER A 222 3.90 14.63 32.29
N LEU A 223 2.60 14.89 32.14
CA LEU A 223 2.00 16.21 32.37
C LEU A 223 2.07 16.60 33.84
N VAL A 224 1.83 15.65 34.76
CA VAL A 224 1.98 15.88 36.21
C VAL A 224 3.43 16.23 36.58
N CYS A 225 4.42 15.65 35.90
CA CYS A 225 5.82 16.00 36.04
C CYS A 225 6.21 17.35 35.41
N GLY A 226 5.23 18.12 34.90
CA GLY A 226 5.44 19.47 34.37
C GLY A 226 5.86 19.50 32.88
N ALA A 227 5.81 18.38 32.16
CA ALA A 227 6.09 18.36 30.73
C ALA A 227 4.91 18.98 29.96
N SER A 228 5.21 19.72 28.88
CA SER A 228 4.17 20.16 27.93
C SER A 228 3.66 19.01 27.08
N GLY A 229 2.44 19.10 26.55
CA GLY A 229 1.87 18.07 25.66
C GLY A 229 2.76 17.76 24.44
N PHE A 230 3.44 18.77 23.88
CA PHE A 230 4.40 18.56 22.80
C PHE A 230 5.65 17.79 23.25
N THR A 231 6.15 18.09 24.48
CA THR A 231 7.30 17.37 25.08
C THR A 231 6.92 15.91 25.33
N THR A 232 5.73 15.65 25.87
CA THR A 232 5.17 14.31 26.08
C THR A 232 5.08 13.55 24.77
N PHE A 233 4.50 14.17 23.74
CA PHE A 233 4.41 13.54 22.42
C PHE A 233 5.79 13.19 21.86
N ARG A 234 6.74 14.16 21.86
CA ARG A 234 8.06 13.98 21.26
C ARG A 234 8.93 12.97 22.02
N ARG A 235 8.86 12.95 23.36
CA ARG A 235 9.75 12.13 24.20
C ARG A 235 9.16 10.78 24.61
N ILE A 236 7.84 10.63 24.58
CA ILE A 236 7.17 9.41 25.03
C ILE A 236 6.41 8.78 23.87
N SER A 237 5.38 9.45 23.32
CA SER A 237 4.49 8.83 22.35
C SER A 237 5.19 8.54 21.02
N LEU A 238 5.98 9.48 20.48
CA LEU A 238 6.66 9.33 19.19
C LEU A 238 7.68 8.18 19.18
N PRO A 239 8.59 8.02 20.15
CA PRO A 239 9.51 6.87 20.18
C PRO A 239 8.77 5.54 20.24
N LEU A 240 7.70 5.43 21.02
CA LEU A 240 6.92 4.21 21.15
C LEU A 240 6.20 3.80 19.86
N ILE A 241 5.71 4.76 19.05
CA ILE A 241 5.05 4.46 17.77
C ILE A 241 6.02 4.40 16.58
N THR A 242 7.29 4.78 16.74
CA THR A 242 8.27 4.85 15.64
C THR A 242 8.40 3.52 14.87
N PRO A 243 8.44 2.32 15.50
CA PRO A 243 8.47 1.06 14.76
C PRO A 243 7.25 0.88 13.86
N THR A 244 6.08 1.32 14.33
CA THR A 244 4.84 1.28 13.54
C THR A 244 4.87 2.31 12.40
N LEU A 245 5.41 3.52 12.63
CA LEU A 245 5.59 4.53 11.58
C LEU A 245 6.45 3.99 10.42
N ILE A 246 7.57 3.33 10.74
CA ILE A 246 8.45 2.71 9.75
C ILE A 246 7.72 1.60 8.98
N SER A 247 6.93 0.80 9.69
CA SER A 247 6.14 -0.28 9.06
C SER A 247 5.07 0.27 8.12
N ILE A 248 4.35 1.31 8.52
CA ILE A 248 3.34 1.99 7.68
C ILE A 248 4.03 2.60 6.45
N PHE A 249 5.13 3.33 6.66
CA PHE A 249 5.90 3.93 5.57
C PHE A 249 6.30 2.89 4.54
N ALA A 250 6.87 1.76 4.97
CA ALA A 250 7.30 0.69 4.08
C ALA A 250 6.14 0.04 3.32
N ILE A 251 5.04 -0.27 4.00
CA ILE A 251 3.86 -0.90 3.37
C ILE A 251 3.26 0.03 2.31
N VAL A 252 3.07 1.29 2.65
CA VAL A 252 2.48 2.28 1.74
C VAL A 252 3.41 2.58 0.56
N LEU A 253 4.72 2.66 0.80
CA LEU A 253 5.71 2.84 -0.26
C LEU A 253 5.69 1.65 -1.24
N ILE A 254 5.69 0.41 -0.73
CA ILE A 254 5.61 -0.80 -1.56
C ILE A 254 4.29 -0.83 -2.35
N ALA A 255 3.17 -0.46 -1.73
CA ALA A 255 1.88 -0.38 -2.40
C ALA A 255 1.90 0.64 -3.55
N ALA A 256 2.48 1.83 -3.33
CA ALA A 256 2.61 2.87 -4.34
C ALA A 256 3.51 2.45 -5.52
N LEU A 257 4.62 1.74 -5.28
CA LEU A 257 5.53 1.27 -6.33
C LEU A 257 4.86 0.34 -7.34
N ARG A 258 3.88 -0.45 -6.91
CA ARG A 258 3.20 -1.46 -7.75
C ARG A 258 1.82 -1.06 -8.22
N ASP A 259 1.32 0.13 -7.83
CA ASP A 259 -0.01 0.56 -8.23
C ASP A 259 -0.06 0.91 -9.72
N ILE A 260 -1.04 0.32 -10.39
CA ILE A 260 -1.35 0.58 -11.79
C ILE A 260 -2.76 1.16 -11.89
N SER A 261 -3.71 0.54 -11.19
CA SER A 261 -5.13 0.77 -11.37
C SER A 261 -5.56 2.20 -11.07
N THR A 262 -4.97 2.80 -10.05
CA THR A 262 -5.33 4.14 -9.60
C THR A 262 -4.61 5.22 -10.41
N THR A 263 -3.37 4.92 -10.81
CA THR A 263 -2.49 5.91 -11.44
C THR A 263 -2.65 6.02 -12.95
N ILE A 264 -3.07 4.95 -13.64
CA ILE A 264 -3.02 4.83 -15.11
C ILE A 264 -3.71 5.97 -15.86
N LEU A 265 -4.77 6.56 -15.32
CA LEU A 265 -5.52 7.66 -15.96
C LEU A 265 -4.98 9.06 -15.61
N LEU A 266 -4.16 9.16 -14.58
CA LEU A 266 -3.56 10.42 -14.11
C LEU A 266 -2.14 10.61 -14.65
N VAL A 267 -1.53 9.55 -15.16
CA VAL A 267 -0.16 9.54 -15.64
C VAL A 267 -0.03 10.30 -16.96
N THR A 268 1.04 11.07 -17.07
CA THR A 268 1.50 11.70 -18.32
C THR A 268 2.88 11.19 -18.71
N ALA A 269 3.37 11.54 -19.89
CA ALA A 269 4.72 11.14 -20.34
C ALA A 269 5.82 11.55 -19.35
N LYS A 270 5.65 12.68 -18.63
CA LYS A 270 6.63 13.20 -17.66
C LYS A 270 6.57 12.51 -16.31
N THR A 271 5.41 12.00 -15.89
CA THR A 271 5.17 11.45 -14.54
C THR A 271 5.01 9.93 -14.52
N ARG A 272 5.29 9.25 -15.62
CA ARG A 272 5.11 7.81 -15.81
C ARG A 272 5.95 7.00 -14.81
N PRO A 273 5.32 6.14 -13.96
CA PRO A 273 6.02 5.22 -13.08
C PRO A 273 6.34 3.89 -13.78
N LEU A 274 7.22 3.08 -13.19
CA LEU A 274 7.59 1.75 -13.70
C LEU A 274 6.40 0.80 -13.83
N SER A 275 5.45 0.85 -12.91
CA SER A 275 4.26 -0.02 -12.93
C SER A 275 3.40 0.19 -14.19
N VAL A 276 3.23 1.44 -14.61
CA VAL A 276 2.49 1.77 -15.84
C VAL A 276 3.33 1.42 -17.06
N LEU A 277 4.64 1.66 -17.06
CA LEU A 277 5.55 1.26 -18.12
C LEU A 277 5.53 -0.27 -18.33
N MET A 278 5.54 -1.06 -17.26
CA MET A 278 5.39 -2.52 -17.30
C MET A 278 4.11 -2.93 -18.02
N LEU A 279 2.98 -2.28 -17.70
CA LEU A 279 1.70 -2.56 -18.34
C LEU A 279 1.71 -2.21 -19.83
N GLU A 280 2.35 -1.09 -20.22
CA GLU A 280 2.45 -0.68 -21.61
C GLU A 280 3.24 -1.70 -22.44
N TYR A 281 4.40 -2.16 -21.95
CA TYR A 281 5.17 -3.22 -22.62
C TYR A 281 4.41 -4.54 -22.67
N SER A 282 3.71 -4.91 -21.60
CA SER A 282 2.89 -6.12 -21.57
C SER A 282 1.76 -6.07 -22.61
N ARG A 283 1.08 -4.93 -22.75
CA ARG A 283 0.03 -4.73 -23.76
C ARG A 283 0.58 -4.65 -25.19
N GLY A 284 1.80 -4.17 -25.35
CA GLY A 284 2.52 -4.14 -26.62
C GLY A 284 3.11 -5.48 -27.04
N GLY A 285 2.87 -6.56 -26.27
CA GLY A 285 3.37 -7.91 -26.59
C GLY A 285 4.85 -8.13 -26.24
N GLN A 286 5.52 -7.18 -25.60
CA GLN A 286 6.92 -7.28 -25.15
C GLN A 286 6.98 -7.81 -23.71
N LEU A 287 6.55 -9.06 -23.52
CA LEU A 287 6.42 -9.69 -22.20
C LEU A 287 7.76 -9.90 -21.51
N GLU A 288 8.85 -10.07 -22.26
CA GLU A 288 10.22 -10.19 -21.75
C GLU A 288 10.64 -8.91 -21.04
N VAL A 289 10.43 -7.75 -21.67
CA VAL A 289 10.73 -6.43 -21.13
C VAL A 289 9.83 -6.13 -19.93
N ALA A 290 8.53 -6.43 -20.05
CA ALA A 290 7.60 -6.28 -18.94
C ALA A 290 8.02 -7.13 -17.73
N SER A 291 8.52 -8.35 -17.95
CA SER A 291 9.05 -9.22 -16.90
C SER A 291 10.28 -8.64 -16.22
N ILE A 292 11.21 -8.03 -16.98
CA ILE A 292 12.38 -7.33 -16.41
C ILE A 292 11.93 -6.21 -15.49
N ILE A 293 11.00 -5.36 -15.93
CA ILE A 293 10.46 -4.26 -15.11
C ILE A 293 9.77 -4.80 -13.86
N GLY A 294 9.00 -5.89 -13.98
CA GLY A 294 8.38 -6.57 -12.86
C GLY A 294 9.39 -7.09 -11.84
N VAL A 295 10.52 -7.67 -12.28
CA VAL A 295 11.64 -8.05 -11.41
C VAL A 295 12.22 -6.84 -10.69
N LEU A 296 12.44 -5.72 -11.39
CA LEU A 296 12.96 -4.48 -10.78
C LEU A 296 12.02 -3.93 -9.70
N ILE A 297 10.71 -3.85 -9.97
CA ILE A 297 9.70 -3.41 -8.98
C ILE A 297 9.72 -4.33 -7.76
N THR A 298 9.80 -5.64 -7.98
CA THR A 298 9.85 -6.63 -6.90
C THR A 298 11.12 -6.49 -6.07
N MET A 299 12.27 -6.29 -6.71
CA MET A 299 13.53 -6.03 -5.99
C MET A 299 13.45 -4.77 -5.13
N MET A 300 12.88 -3.69 -5.65
CA MET A 300 12.66 -2.45 -4.90
C MET A 300 11.77 -2.69 -3.67
N ALA A 301 10.70 -3.47 -3.83
CA ALA A 301 9.80 -3.82 -2.73
C ALA A 301 10.52 -4.67 -1.66
N ILE A 302 11.31 -5.66 -2.06
CA ILE A 302 12.10 -6.50 -1.15
C ILE A 302 13.14 -5.66 -0.39
N VAL A 303 13.89 -4.81 -1.08
CA VAL A 303 14.88 -3.92 -0.46
C VAL A 303 14.20 -3.01 0.56
N THR A 304 13.07 -2.40 0.22
CA THR A 304 12.28 -1.56 1.13
C THR A 304 11.85 -2.34 2.37
N ALA A 305 11.30 -3.55 2.19
CA ALA A 305 10.88 -4.40 3.30
C ALA A 305 12.06 -4.81 4.21
N MET A 306 13.20 -5.15 3.62
CA MET A 306 14.41 -5.51 4.37
C MET A 306 14.98 -4.31 5.15
N MET A 307 14.99 -3.12 4.55
CA MET A 307 15.43 -1.89 5.23
C MET A 307 14.50 -1.57 6.40
N ALA A 308 13.19 -1.60 6.19
CA ALA A 308 12.21 -1.36 7.24
C ALA A 308 12.34 -2.35 8.41
N ARG A 309 12.53 -3.64 8.09
CA ARG A 309 12.77 -4.68 9.10
C ARG A 309 14.03 -4.42 9.91
N ARG A 310 15.15 -4.07 9.27
CA ARG A 310 16.42 -3.80 9.97
C ARG A 310 16.32 -2.59 10.90
N VAL A 311 15.69 -1.52 10.43
CA VAL A 311 15.50 -0.29 11.23
C VAL A 311 14.51 -0.53 12.37
N GLY A 312 13.39 -1.20 12.09
CA GLY A 312 12.38 -1.55 13.10
C GLY A 312 12.91 -2.46 14.21
N LEU A 313 13.75 -3.46 13.88
CA LEU A 313 14.37 -4.34 14.88
C LEU A 313 15.39 -3.59 15.76
N LYS A 314 16.21 -2.69 15.20
CA LYS A 314 17.15 -1.90 16.01
C LYS A 314 16.42 -1.04 17.05
N LEU A 315 15.36 -0.35 16.64
CA LEU A 315 14.58 0.51 17.54
C LEU A 315 13.80 -0.27 18.59
N SER A 316 13.42 -1.52 18.32
CA SER A 316 12.75 -2.40 19.29
C SER A 316 13.71 -3.01 20.33
N ILE A 317 15.02 -2.98 20.09
CA ILE A 317 16.05 -3.50 21.02
C ILE A 317 16.55 -2.36 21.92
N GLU A 318 16.49 -1.11 21.45
CA GLU A 318 16.96 0.08 22.18
C GLU A 318 15.86 0.75 23.03
N ALA A 319 14.59 0.34 22.88
CA ALA A 319 13.44 0.81 23.64
C ALA A 319 13.04 -0.18 24.73
#